data_65d84b66b331466092b04f0f9bd560c8
#
_entry.id   65d84b66b331466092b04f0f9bd560c8
#
_cell.length_a   1.000
_cell.length_b   1.000
_cell.length_c   1.000
_cell.angle_alpha   90.00
_cell.angle_beta   90.00
_cell.angle_gamma   90.00
#
_symmetry.space_group_name_H-M   'P 1'
#
loop_
_entity.id
_entity.type
_entity.pdbx_description
1 polymer ?
#
loop_
_entity_poly.entity_id
_entity_poly.type
_entity_poly.pdbx_seq_one_letter_code
_entity_poly.pdbx_strand_id
1 'polypeptide(L)'
;MGWLSMTASGMVPHATPKAYLDAQFTFPPDLDKGRTTGLRVLKSSVRSGAWYAACQSYEADGTSLVFAAICLIRWNPKARDGYVFAYKDMEESMGPYRYDCPASILDLLDPPRNEHAAQWREHCRQRLALTSRRKPRPGDTLVLAEALTFTDGHSERTFRVVASGKKTRLCRMSDGVGVRITNLMSRAWTIVPPPADPYVS
;
A
#
# COMPACT_ATOMS: atom_id res chain seq x y z
N MET A 1 2.33 13.55 14.63
CA MET A 1 1.18 14.45 14.34
C MET A 1 0.26 13.75 13.37
N GLY A 2 -1.07 13.84 13.55
CA GLY A 2 -2.02 13.33 12.57
C GLY A 2 -1.93 14.08 11.25
N TRP A 3 -2.94 13.94 10.39
CA TRP A 3 -3.01 14.64 9.11
C TRP A 3 -2.78 16.15 9.32
N LEU A 4 -1.70 16.68 8.75
CA LEU A 4 -1.54 18.10 8.61
C LEU A 4 -2.47 18.57 7.50
N SER A 5 -3.67 18.97 7.87
CA SER A 5 -4.52 19.76 6.99
C SER A 5 -4.13 21.22 7.18
N MET A 6 -3.92 21.93 6.09
CA MET A 6 -3.89 23.39 6.16
C MET A 6 -5.14 23.86 6.89
N THR A 7 -4.97 24.65 7.91
CA THR A 7 -6.05 25.25 8.70
C THR A 7 -7.00 26.06 7.81
N ALA A 8 -8.21 26.30 8.27
CA ALA A 8 -9.29 26.95 7.49
C ALA A 8 -8.91 28.33 6.90
N SER A 9 -7.91 29.02 7.45
CA SER A 9 -7.37 30.28 6.91
C SER A 9 -6.36 30.08 5.76
N GLY A 10 -5.93 28.85 5.48
CA GLY A 10 -4.87 28.54 4.54
C GLY A 10 -5.16 27.38 3.57
N MET A 11 -6.43 27.07 3.31
CA MET A 11 -6.80 26.07 2.29
C MET A 11 -6.59 26.66 0.91
N VAL A 12 -5.33 26.77 0.51
CA VAL A 12 -4.97 27.20 -0.85
C VAL A 12 -5.11 25.99 -1.78
N PRO A 13 -5.90 26.10 -2.86
CA PRO A 13 -5.98 25.06 -3.86
C PRO A 13 -4.65 24.86 -4.58
N HIS A 14 -4.30 23.62 -4.86
CA HIS A 14 -3.13 23.26 -5.66
C HIS A 14 -3.54 22.36 -6.81
N ALA A 15 -2.92 22.50 -7.97
CA ALA A 15 -3.21 21.69 -9.13
C ALA A 15 -2.82 20.21 -8.96
N THR A 16 -1.76 19.95 -8.20
CA THR A 16 -1.21 18.60 -8.02
C THR A 16 -0.74 18.39 -6.56
N PRO A 17 -0.70 17.12 -6.09
CA PRO A 17 -0.08 16.79 -4.80
C PRO A 17 1.37 17.23 -4.69
N LYS A 18 2.13 17.19 -5.80
CA LYS A 18 3.52 17.68 -5.81
C LYS A 18 3.59 19.17 -5.55
N ALA A 19 2.78 19.99 -6.24
CA ALA A 19 2.73 21.42 -6.03
C ALA A 19 2.33 21.78 -4.61
N TYR A 20 1.41 21.01 -4.01
CA TYR A 20 1.03 21.15 -2.61
C TYR A 20 2.20 20.87 -1.67
N LEU A 21 2.93 19.77 -1.84
CA LEU A 21 4.07 19.43 -0.99
C LEU A 21 5.21 20.44 -1.17
N ASP A 22 5.52 20.84 -2.40
CA ASP A 22 6.53 21.87 -2.66
C ASP A 22 6.20 23.17 -1.91
N ALA A 23 4.93 23.61 -1.96
CA ALA A 23 4.49 24.81 -1.25
C ALA A 23 4.50 24.64 0.29
N GLN A 24 4.23 23.42 0.78
CA GLN A 24 4.14 23.13 2.20
C GLN A 24 5.51 23.10 2.87
N PHE A 25 6.55 22.68 2.16
CA PHE A 25 7.91 22.46 2.68
C PHE A 25 8.97 23.39 2.12
N THR A 26 8.59 24.35 1.28
CA THR A 26 9.49 25.44 0.89
C THR A 26 9.36 26.55 1.92
N PHE A 27 10.25 26.56 2.88
CA PHE A 27 10.35 27.64 3.85
C PHE A 27 11.37 28.68 3.39
N PRO A 28 11.12 29.98 3.61
CA PRO A 28 12.18 30.97 3.47
C PRO A 28 13.32 30.62 4.45
N PRO A 29 14.58 30.91 4.11
CA PRO A 29 15.69 30.69 5.01
C PRO A 29 15.38 31.34 6.34
N ASP A 30 15.41 30.56 7.42
CA ASP A 30 15.32 31.08 8.77
C ASP A 30 16.68 31.71 9.09
N LEU A 31 16.78 33.02 8.87
CA LEU A 31 18.00 33.77 9.03
C LEU A 31 18.52 33.75 10.49
N ASP A 32 17.62 33.56 11.46
CA ASP A 32 17.98 33.49 12.88
C ASP A 32 18.53 32.15 13.31
N LYS A 33 18.15 31.06 12.59
CA LYS A 33 18.55 29.69 12.93
C LYS A 33 19.50 29.07 11.91
N GLY A 34 19.80 29.76 10.82
CA GLY A 34 20.67 29.24 9.76
C GLY A 34 20.15 27.98 9.05
N ARG A 35 18.85 27.70 9.16
CA ARG A 35 18.22 26.50 8.58
C ARG A 35 17.45 26.87 7.33
N THR A 36 17.83 26.26 6.24
CA THR A 36 17.00 26.15 5.04
C THR A 36 16.47 24.73 4.98
N THR A 37 15.18 24.58 5.12
CA THR A 37 14.55 23.27 4.88
C THR A 37 13.88 23.29 3.52
N GLY A 38 14.14 22.28 2.74
CA GLY A 38 13.50 22.06 1.45
C GLY A 38 13.01 20.63 1.35
N LEU A 39 12.04 20.38 0.49
CA LEU A 39 11.55 19.05 0.20
C LEU A 39 11.58 18.81 -1.30
N ARG A 40 12.08 17.65 -1.68
CA ARG A 40 12.06 17.15 -3.06
C ARG A 40 11.27 15.86 -3.15
N VAL A 41 10.30 15.81 -4.06
CA VAL A 41 9.61 14.57 -4.40
C VAL A 41 10.48 13.77 -5.37
N LEU A 42 11.00 12.63 -4.93
CA LEU A 42 11.84 11.74 -5.74
C LEU A 42 10.98 10.88 -6.66
N LYS A 43 9.89 10.34 -6.13
CA LYS A 43 8.97 9.47 -6.86
C LYS A 43 7.58 9.52 -6.25
N SER A 44 6.56 9.37 -7.07
CA SER A 44 5.18 9.30 -6.61
C SER A 44 4.39 8.22 -7.34
N SER A 45 3.31 7.75 -6.70
CA SER A 45 2.40 6.75 -7.26
C SER A 45 1.03 6.86 -6.60
N VAL A 46 -0.03 6.61 -7.37
CA VAL A 46 -1.41 6.57 -6.87
C VAL A 46 -1.80 5.14 -6.56
N ARG A 47 -2.37 4.91 -5.37
CA ARG A 47 -2.93 3.63 -4.94
C ARG A 47 -4.22 3.86 -4.17
N SER A 48 -5.29 3.14 -4.54
CA SER A 48 -6.57 3.16 -3.82
C SER A 48 -7.06 4.57 -3.44
N GLY A 49 -6.96 5.52 -4.38
CA GLY A 49 -7.39 6.90 -4.17
C GLY A 49 -6.47 7.76 -3.30
N ALA A 50 -5.27 7.27 -2.95
CA ALA A 50 -4.24 8.04 -2.27
C ALA A 50 -2.99 8.21 -3.13
N TRP A 51 -2.31 9.31 -2.95
CA TRP A 51 -1.06 9.60 -3.61
C TRP A 51 0.09 9.38 -2.63
N TYR A 52 0.98 8.43 -2.94
CA TYR A 52 2.20 8.14 -2.18
C TYR A 52 3.39 8.82 -2.82
N ALA A 53 4.32 9.32 -2.01
CA ALA A 53 5.58 9.89 -2.46
C ALA A 53 6.75 9.45 -1.58
N ALA A 54 7.90 9.20 -2.19
CA ALA A 54 9.19 9.25 -1.53
C ALA A 54 9.65 10.70 -1.56
N CYS A 55 9.77 11.30 -0.40
CA CYS A 55 10.14 12.70 -0.22
C CYS A 55 11.51 12.79 0.42
N GLN A 56 12.40 13.57 -0.16
CA GLN A 56 13.70 13.88 0.42
C GLN A 56 13.62 15.28 1.06
N SER A 57 13.85 15.35 2.35
CA SER A 57 14.04 16.62 3.06
C SER A 57 15.52 17.00 3.07
N TYR A 58 15.78 18.29 3.10
CA TYR A 58 17.12 18.86 3.19
C TYR A 58 17.19 19.81 4.37
N GLU A 59 18.25 19.71 5.14
CA GLU A 59 18.59 20.67 6.19
C GLU A 59 19.73 21.60 5.72
N ALA A 60 19.89 22.73 6.37
CA ALA A 60 20.90 23.72 6.01
C ALA A 60 22.35 23.19 6.19
N ASP A 61 22.54 22.22 7.08
CA ASP A 61 23.83 21.57 7.33
C ASP A 61 24.19 20.50 6.28
N GLY A 62 23.35 20.32 5.24
CA GLY A 62 23.51 19.33 4.19
C GLY A 62 22.98 17.94 4.53
N THR A 63 22.45 17.74 5.73
CA THR A 63 21.78 16.47 6.04
C THR A 63 20.51 16.32 5.22
N SER A 64 20.18 15.11 4.82
CA SER A 64 18.95 14.79 4.10
C SER A 64 18.35 13.49 4.61
N LEU A 65 17.04 13.37 4.45
CA LEU A 65 16.28 12.18 4.83
C LEU A 65 15.24 11.87 3.76
N VAL A 66 15.18 10.62 3.31
CA VAL A 66 14.11 10.15 2.41
C VAL A 66 13.06 9.39 3.22
N PHE A 67 11.86 9.92 3.24
CA PHE A 67 10.71 9.39 3.98
C PHE A 67 9.48 9.22 3.09
N ALA A 68 8.50 8.45 3.55
CA ALA A 68 7.25 8.24 2.83
C ALA A 68 6.19 9.25 3.27
N ALA A 69 5.64 9.97 2.31
CA ALA A 69 4.46 10.80 2.50
C ALA A 69 3.25 10.22 1.77
N ILE A 70 2.08 10.37 2.36
CA ILE A 70 0.80 10.11 1.71
C ILE A 70 -0.01 11.41 1.64
N CYS A 71 -0.54 11.72 0.46
CA CYS A 71 -1.48 12.80 0.28
C CYS A 71 -2.86 12.26 -0.04
N LEU A 72 -3.87 12.79 0.65
CA LEU A 72 -5.28 12.61 0.32
C LEU A 72 -5.82 13.86 -0.33
N ILE A 73 -6.58 13.66 -1.39
CA ILE A 73 -7.32 14.73 -2.05
C ILE A 73 -8.56 15.00 -1.20
N ARG A 74 -8.69 16.21 -0.69
CA ARG A 74 -9.92 16.69 -0.09
C ARG A 74 -10.70 17.47 -1.13
N TRP A 75 -11.92 17.03 -1.39
CA TRP A 75 -12.81 17.75 -2.26
C TRP A 75 -13.21 19.09 -1.63
N ASN A 76 -12.98 20.18 -2.34
CA ASN A 76 -13.48 21.49 -1.96
C ASN A 76 -14.47 21.98 -3.03
N PRO A 77 -15.80 21.98 -2.72
CA PRO A 77 -16.83 22.37 -3.67
C PRO A 77 -16.74 23.86 -4.08
N LYS A 78 -15.99 24.66 -3.34
CA LYS A 78 -15.79 26.09 -3.61
C LYS A 78 -14.55 26.40 -4.43
N ALA A 79 -13.65 25.43 -4.63
CA ALA A 79 -12.46 25.60 -5.44
C ALA A 79 -12.75 25.24 -6.89
N ARG A 80 -12.87 26.26 -7.76
CA ARG A 80 -13.06 26.03 -9.19
C ARG A 80 -11.80 25.51 -9.88
N ASP A 81 -10.61 25.83 -9.39
CA ASP A 81 -9.33 25.67 -10.11
C ASP A 81 -8.27 24.90 -9.32
N GLY A 82 -8.66 24.00 -8.41
CA GLY A 82 -7.66 23.23 -7.69
C GLY A 82 -8.24 22.28 -6.63
N TYR A 83 -7.37 21.47 -6.08
CA TYR A 83 -7.71 20.51 -5.05
C TYR A 83 -7.08 20.92 -3.72
N VAL A 84 -7.81 20.68 -2.63
CA VAL A 84 -7.26 20.80 -1.29
C VAL A 84 -6.68 19.46 -0.87
N PHE A 85 -5.42 19.48 -0.45
CA PHE A 85 -4.70 18.28 -0.03
C PHE A 85 -4.48 18.31 1.48
N ALA A 86 -4.31 17.13 2.02
CA ALA A 86 -3.73 16.90 3.33
C ALA A 86 -2.64 15.85 3.18
N TYR A 87 -1.55 15.95 3.91
CA TYR A 87 -0.51 14.94 3.90
C TYR A 87 -0.27 14.37 5.29
N LYS A 88 0.37 13.23 5.32
CA LYS A 88 0.89 12.59 6.52
C LYS A 88 2.23 11.95 6.20
N ASP A 89 3.20 12.14 7.07
CA ASP A 89 4.40 11.30 7.10
C ASP A 89 4.00 9.90 7.60
N MET A 90 4.17 8.88 6.76
CA MET A 90 3.75 7.52 7.09
C MET A 90 4.68 6.85 8.11
N GLU A 91 5.78 7.47 8.45
CA GLU A 91 6.72 7.01 9.46
C GLU A 91 6.44 7.55 10.87
N GLU A 92 5.42 8.38 11.01
CA GLU A 92 4.93 8.84 12.31
C GLU A 92 3.96 7.86 12.96
N SER A 93 4.04 7.74 14.29
CA SER A 93 3.27 6.76 15.07
C SER A 93 1.77 7.04 15.20
N MET A 94 1.27 8.17 14.70
CA MET A 94 -0.16 8.51 14.78
C MET A 94 -0.91 8.16 13.50
N GLY A 95 -2.05 7.46 13.64
CA GLY A 95 -2.94 7.12 12.52
C GLY A 95 -3.55 8.33 11.79
N PRO A 96 -4.26 8.10 10.69
CA PRO A 96 -4.63 6.81 10.13
C PRO A 96 -3.47 6.15 9.36
N TYR A 97 -3.42 4.82 9.39
CA TYR A 97 -2.43 4.03 8.68
C TYR A 97 -2.97 3.46 7.38
N ARG A 98 -2.09 3.37 6.38
CA ARG A 98 -2.35 2.66 5.13
C ARG A 98 -1.13 1.81 4.81
N TYR A 99 -1.37 0.57 4.39
CA TYR A 99 -0.32 -0.43 4.13
C TYR A 99 -0.24 -0.83 2.66
N ASP A 100 -0.77 -0.01 1.76
CA ASP A 100 -0.76 -0.24 0.32
C ASP A 100 0.28 0.60 -0.43
N CYS A 101 1.33 1.04 0.28
CA CYS A 101 2.45 1.78 -0.30
C CYS A 101 3.17 0.91 -1.35
N PRO A 102 3.41 1.43 -2.57
CA PRO A 102 4.09 0.69 -3.62
C PRO A 102 5.55 0.37 -3.27
N ALA A 103 6.04 -0.81 -3.70
CA ALA A 103 7.45 -1.20 -3.54
C ALA A 103 8.40 -0.12 -4.06
N SER A 104 8.08 0.45 -5.23
CA SER A 104 8.90 1.49 -5.86
C SER A 104 9.01 2.82 -5.07
N ILE A 105 8.23 3.00 -4.04
CA ILE A 105 8.37 4.09 -3.05
C ILE A 105 9.18 3.57 -1.87
N LEU A 106 8.82 2.39 -1.33
CA LEU A 106 9.50 1.79 -0.16
C LEU A 106 10.99 1.58 -0.37
N ASP A 107 11.40 1.24 -1.61
CA ASP A 107 12.79 0.95 -1.96
C ASP A 107 13.69 2.20 -2.04
N LEU A 108 13.09 3.39 -2.02
CA LEU A 108 13.82 4.67 -2.01
C LEU A 108 14.04 5.24 -0.61
N LEU A 109 13.35 4.69 0.40
CA LEU A 109 13.36 5.26 1.74
C LEU A 109 14.68 4.93 2.46
N ASP A 110 15.20 5.91 3.18
CA ASP A 110 16.32 5.71 4.08
C ASP A 110 15.97 4.71 5.20
N PRO A 111 16.94 4.20 5.97
CA PRO A 111 16.64 3.33 7.11
C PRO A 111 15.53 3.91 8.01
N PRO A 112 14.63 3.07 8.55
CA PRO A 112 13.51 3.56 9.34
C PRO A 112 13.99 4.32 10.58
N ARG A 113 13.39 5.48 10.82
CA ARG A 113 13.78 6.39 11.91
C ARG A 113 13.43 5.86 13.31
N ASN A 114 12.48 4.96 13.38
CA ASN A 114 11.96 4.40 14.62
C ASN A 114 11.30 3.05 14.38
N GLU A 115 10.92 2.38 15.45
CA GLU A 115 10.26 1.06 15.41
C GLU A 115 8.93 1.10 14.66
N HIS A 116 8.16 2.16 14.82
CA HIS A 116 6.88 2.34 14.11
C HIS A 116 7.09 2.38 12.59
N ALA A 117 8.07 3.15 12.12
CA ALA A 117 8.42 3.22 10.71
C ALA A 117 8.83 1.84 10.16
N ALA A 118 9.63 1.08 10.92
CA ALA A 118 10.03 -0.28 10.56
C ALA A 118 8.82 -1.22 10.43
N GLN A 119 7.93 -1.22 11.42
CA GLN A 119 6.72 -2.04 11.43
C GLN A 119 5.77 -1.66 10.30
N TRP A 120 5.57 -0.37 10.04
CA TRP A 120 4.73 0.09 8.94
C TRP A 120 5.27 -0.38 7.58
N ARG A 121 6.59 -0.26 7.35
CA ARG A 121 7.23 -0.74 6.11
C ARG A 121 7.11 -2.25 5.95
N GLU A 122 7.27 -3.01 7.04
CA GLU A 122 7.09 -4.46 7.02
C GLU A 122 5.65 -4.84 6.65
N HIS A 123 4.65 -4.22 7.26
CA HIS A 123 3.24 -4.45 6.89
C HIS A 123 2.97 -4.12 5.41
N CYS A 124 3.56 -3.04 4.88
CA CYS A 124 3.46 -2.73 3.46
C CYS A 124 4.07 -3.85 2.59
N ARG A 125 5.26 -4.33 2.92
CA ARG A 125 5.92 -5.42 2.18
C ARG A 125 5.13 -6.72 2.24
N GLN A 126 4.62 -7.08 3.40
CA GLN A 126 3.75 -8.26 3.58
C GLN A 126 2.51 -8.15 2.70
N ARG A 127 1.86 -6.99 2.69
CA ARG A 127 0.68 -6.76 1.83
C ARG A 127 1.03 -6.83 0.34
N LEU A 128 2.16 -6.28 -0.08
CA LEU A 128 2.64 -6.38 -1.46
C LEU A 128 2.91 -7.84 -1.83
N ALA A 129 3.56 -8.62 -0.98
CA ALA A 129 3.80 -10.04 -1.20
C ALA A 129 2.48 -10.82 -1.35
N LEU A 130 1.47 -10.51 -0.53
CA LEU A 130 0.14 -11.12 -0.65
C LEU A 130 -0.56 -10.76 -1.98
N THR A 131 -0.45 -9.50 -2.42
CA THR A 131 -1.14 -9.03 -3.64
C THR A 131 -0.41 -9.39 -4.93
N SER A 132 0.90 -9.62 -4.88
CA SER A 132 1.71 -10.04 -6.05
C SER A 132 1.61 -11.53 -6.36
N ARG A 133 0.95 -12.32 -5.52
CA ARG A 133 0.78 -13.76 -5.75
C ARG A 133 0.06 -14.02 -7.06
N ARG A 134 0.54 -15.02 -7.78
CA ARG A 134 -0.14 -15.53 -8.96
C ARG A 134 -1.57 -15.94 -8.61
N LYS A 135 -2.54 -15.45 -9.35
CA LYS A 135 -3.93 -15.90 -9.17
C LYS A 135 -4.04 -17.39 -9.48
N PRO A 136 -4.79 -18.15 -8.67
CA PRO A 136 -5.05 -19.57 -8.94
C PRO A 136 -5.71 -19.77 -10.32
N ARG A 137 -5.26 -20.79 -11.05
CA ARG A 137 -5.78 -21.16 -12.38
C ARG A 137 -6.44 -22.55 -12.30
N PRO A 138 -7.36 -22.87 -13.19
CA PRO A 138 -7.89 -24.24 -13.29
C PRO A 138 -6.75 -25.25 -13.40
N GLY A 139 -6.85 -26.34 -12.63
CA GLY A 139 -5.81 -27.37 -12.50
C GLY A 139 -4.87 -27.18 -11.31
N ASP A 140 -4.73 -25.97 -10.78
CA ASP A 140 -3.92 -25.74 -9.57
C ASP A 140 -4.55 -26.40 -8.33
N THR A 141 -3.69 -26.75 -7.39
CA THR A 141 -4.07 -27.08 -6.02
C THR A 141 -3.68 -25.93 -5.10
N LEU A 142 -4.67 -25.36 -4.40
CA LEU A 142 -4.47 -24.28 -3.43
C LEU A 142 -4.43 -24.89 -2.05
N VAL A 143 -3.38 -24.59 -1.29
CA VAL A 143 -3.18 -25.05 0.08
C VAL A 143 -3.15 -23.84 1.02
N LEU A 144 -4.10 -23.76 1.94
CA LEU A 144 -4.12 -22.72 2.98
C LEU A 144 -3.13 -23.07 4.10
N ALA A 145 -2.56 -22.04 4.74
CA ALA A 145 -1.72 -22.22 5.92
C ALA A 145 -2.53 -22.88 7.08
N GLU A 146 -3.79 -22.47 7.22
CA GLU A 146 -4.71 -22.98 8.24
C GLU A 146 -5.96 -23.60 7.59
N ALA A 147 -6.49 -24.66 8.22
CA ALA A 147 -7.74 -25.25 7.76
C ALA A 147 -8.92 -24.29 8.00
N LEU A 148 -9.89 -24.34 7.11
CA LEU A 148 -11.15 -23.62 7.24
C LEU A 148 -12.25 -24.60 7.60
N THR A 149 -13.00 -24.27 8.63
CA THR A 149 -14.23 -24.98 8.97
C THR A 149 -15.41 -24.33 8.28
N PHE A 150 -16.15 -25.10 7.52
CA PHE A 150 -17.34 -24.68 6.79
C PHE A 150 -18.61 -24.86 7.62
N THR A 151 -19.71 -24.27 7.17
CA THR A 151 -21.01 -24.32 7.87
C THR A 151 -21.59 -25.74 7.98
N ASP A 152 -21.14 -26.67 7.16
CA ASP A 152 -21.47 -28.10 7.20
C ASP A 152 -20.60 -28.89 8.20
N GLY A 153 -19.77 -28.21 9.00
CA GLY A 153 -18.86 -28.81 9.97
C GLY A 153 -17.57 -29.38 9.38
N HIS A 154 -17.42 -29.40 8.06
CA HIS A 154 -16.23 -29.91 7.39
C HIS A 154 -15.05 -28.95 7.54
N SER A 155 -13.87 -29.48 7.84
CA SER A 155 -12.62 -28.69 7.91
C SER A 155 -11.68 -29.12 6.78
N GLU A 156 -11.22 -28.16 5.97
CA GLU A 156 -10.37 -28.42 4.83
C GLU A 156 -9.33 -27.29 4.67
N ARG A 157 -8.13 -27.66 4.25
CA ARG A 157 -7.08 -26.69 3.93
C ARG A 157 -6.61 -26.77 2.48
N THR A 158 -7.00 -27.82 1.74
CA THR A 158 -6.52 -28.08 0.39
C THR A 158 -7.68 -28.07 -0.60
N PHE A 159 -7.55 -27.27 -1.65
CA PHE A 159 -8.64 -27.03 -2.60
C PHE A 159 -8.12 -27.19 -4.03
N ARG A 160 -8.87 -27.91 -4.86
CA ARG A 160 -8.64 -27.92 -6.30
C ARG A 160 -9.27 -26.70 -6.94
N VAL A 161 -8.55 -26.05 -7.83
CA VAL A 161 -9.07 -24.94 -8.63
C VAL A 161 -9.65 -25.52 -9.93
N VAL A 162 -10.94 -25.33 -10.13
CA VAL A 162 -11.63 -25.83 -11.33
C VAL A 162 -12.21 -24.68 -12.17
N ALA A 163 -12.36 -24.93 -13.46
CA ALA A 163 -13.05 -23.98 -14.33
C ALA A 163 -14.58 -24.02 -14.03
N SER A 164 -15.21 -22.87 -14.00
CA SER A 164 -16.67 -22.72 -13.85
C SER A 164 -17.15 -21.62 -14.79
N GLY A 165 -17.39 -21.96 -16.04
CA GLY A 165 -17.65 -21.00 -17.12
C GLY A 165 -16.45 -20.03 -17.28
N LYS A 166 -16.71 -18.72 -17.23
CA LYS A 166 -15.65 -17.67 -17.31
C LYS A 166 -14.92 -17.42 -15.98
N LYS A 167 -15.25 -18.14 -14.90
CA LYS A 167 -14.69 -17.94 -13.55
C LYS A 167 -13.98 -19.21 -13.09
N THR A 168 -13.21 -19.08 -12.03
CA THR A 168 -12.64 -20.21 -11.29
C THR A 168 -13.47 -20.47 -10.04
N ARG A 169 -13.58 -21.75 -9.66
CA ARG A 169 -14.21 -22.22 -8.43
C ARG A 169 -13.21 -23.07 -7.64
N LEU A 170 -13.29 -22.99 -6.33
CA LEU A 170 -12.54 -23.88 -5.44
C LEU A 170 -13.41 -25.06 -5.07
N CYS A 171 -12.83 -26.25 -5.12
CA CYS A 171 -13.48 -27.49 -4.67
C CYS A 171 -12.63 -28.11 -3.58
N ARG A 172 -13.23 -28.57 -2.50
CA ARG A 172 -12.53 -29.34 -1.46
C ARG A 172 -11.92 -30.60 -2.06
N MET A 173 -10.73 -30.95 -1.60
CA MET A 173 -10.06 -32.16 -2.09
C MET A 173 -10.69 -33.40 -1.53
N SER A 174 -11.29 -33.35 -0.35
CA SER A 174 -11.88 -34.49 0.37
C SER A 174 -13.16 -35.03 -0.28
N ASP A 175 -14.06 -34.17 -0.77
CA ASP A 175 -15.39 -34.56 -1.27
C ASP A 175 -15.77 -33.89 -2.60
N GLY A 176 -14.93 -33.06 -3.15
CA GLY A 176 -15.17 -32.35 -4.41
C GLY A 176 -16.22 -31.24 -4.33
N VAL A 177 -16.76 -30.94 -3.15
CA VAL A 177 -17.77 -29.88 -2.97
C VAL A 177 -17.19 -28.53 -3.28
N GLY A 178 -17.87 -27.78 -4.15
CA GLY A 178 -17.44 -26.44 -4.51
C GLY A 178 -17.75 -25.43 -3.43
N VAL A 179 -16.74 -24.67 -3.04
CA VAL A 179 -16.81 -23.69 -1.95
C VAL A 179 -16.43 -22.29 -2.40
N ARG A 180 -16.89 -21.31 -1.65
CA ARG A 180 -16.44 -19.93 -1.76
C ARG A 180 -15.68 -19.54 -0.49
N ILE A 181 -14.42 -19.17 -0.64
CA ILE A 181 -13.60 -18.66 0.45
C ILE A 181 -13.61 -17.15 0.40
N THR A 182 -14.20 -16.52 1.42
CA THR A 182 -14.18 -15.06 1.56
C THR A 182 -12.78 -14.59 1.91
N ASN A 183 -12.39 -13.44 1.36
CA ASN A 183 -11.08 -12.83 1.60
C ASN A 183 -9.89 -13.77 1.31
N LEU A 184 -9.99 -14.64 0.32
CA LEU A 184 -8.93 -15.57 -0.06
C LEU A 184 -7.58 -14.86 -0.25
N MET A 185 -7.58 -13.71 -0.92
CA MET A 185 -6.34 -12.98 -1.23
C MET A 185 -5.64 -12.40 0.00
N SER A 186 -6.34 -12.22 1.12
CA SER A 186 -5.74 -11.78 2.38
C SER A 186 -5.26 -12.93 3.29
N ARG A 187 -5.52 -14.18 2.90
CA ARG A 187 -5.09 -15.35 3.66
C ARG A 187 -3.72 -15.84 3.20
N ALA A 188 -3.00 -16.52 4.08
CA ALA A 188 -1.78 -17.22 3.72
C ALA A 188 -2.12 -18.53 2.99
N TRP A 189 -1.66 -18.68 1.76
CA TRP A 189 -1.84 -19.87 0.94
C TRP A 189 -0.68 -20.03 -0.06
N THR A 190 -0.52 -21.27 -0.53
CA THR A 190 0.43 -21.63 -1.59
C THR A 190 -0.31 -22.29 -2.74
N ILE A 191 0.28 -22.24 -3.93
CA ILE A 191 -0.20 -22.99 -5.10
C ILE A 191 0.77 -24.12 -5.36
N VAL A 192 0.21 -25.32 -5.48
CA VAL A 192 0.91 -26.47 -6.04
C VAL A 192 0.42 -26.58 -7.49
N PRO A 193 1.28 -26.37 -8.50
CA PRO A 193 0.89 -26.54 -9.89
C PRO A 193 0.52 -28.01 -10.17
N PRO A 194 -0.31 -28.27 -11.18
CA PRO A 194 -0.51 -29.64 -11.62
C PRO A 194 0.83 -30.27 -12.01
N PRO A 195 0.99 -31.60 -11.85
CA PRO A 195 2.18 -32.27 -12.36
C PRO A 195 2.35 -31.93 -13.84
N ALA A 196 3.60 -31.71 -14.24
CA ALA A 196 3.90 -31.52 -15.67
C ALA A 196 3.34 -32.69 -16.48
N ASP A 197 2.63 -32.37 -17.53
CA ASP A 197 2.14 -33.40 -18.44
C ASP A 197 3.36 -34.05 -19.09
N PRO A 198 3.61 -35.37 -18.85
CA PRO A 198 4.78 -36.06 -19.41
C PRO A 198 4.73 -36.20 -20.95
N TYR A 199 3.62 -35.80 -21.58
CA TYR A 199 3.41 -35.91 -23.02
C TYR A 199 3.48 -34.57 -23.77
N VAL A 200 3.78 -33.46 -23.11
CA VAL A 200 4.02 -32.17 -23.77
C VAL A 200 5.54 -31.92 -23.84
N SER A 201 6.14 -32.44 -24.87
CA SER A 201 7.50 -32.14 -25.33
C SER A 201 7.46 -31.59 -26.75
#